data_0c306f4c55cdbf388a9cfe1cc4512da3
#
_entry.id   0c306f4c55cdbf388a9cfe1cc4512da3
#
_cell.length_a   1.000
_cell.length_b   1.000
_cell.length_c   1.000
_cell.angle_alpha   90.00
_cell.angle_beta   90.00
_cell.angle_gamma   90.00
#
_symmetry.space_group_name_H-M   'P 1'
#
loop_
_entity.id
_entity.type
_entity.pdbx_description
1 polymer ?
#
loop_
_entity_poly.entity_id
_entity_poly.type
_entity_poly.pdbx_seq_one_letter_code
_entity_poly.pdbx_strand_id
1 'polypeptide(L)'
;MRDLLALADALLPIVAGAGAAIMEVYGAAFSVQHKDDNSPLTLADLESQRVIIEGLKRITPEVPILSEESATAPWVQRQTWRELWVVDPLDGTREFVKRNGEFTVNIALVVEHEPLLGVVAAPAQGLTYCGVRGVGAFNILKGGERRRIHTVAPQRPLRIVGSRSHASGETAAYLERLGPHVMAQVGSSLKFCLLAEGKAELYPRFGATSEWDTAAGQAVLEAAGGHVTRMDGHRLRYNCRDSVINGDFVAFSHPSVLPA
;
A
#
# COMPACT_ATOMS: atom_id res chain seq x y z
N MET A 1 -13.84 -12.67 17.01
CA MET A 1 -12.68 -12.06 16.33
C MET A 1 -12.40 -12.89 15.10
N ARG A 2 -12.24 -12.27 13.91
CA ARG A 2 -11.94 -13.02 12.67
C ARG A 2 -10.58 -13.72 12.79
N ASP A 3 -10.47 -14.88 12.16
CA ASP A 3 -9.16 -15.51 11.92
C ASP A 3 -8.48 -14.75 10.77
N LEU A 4 -7.60 -13.82 11.14
CA LEU A 4 -6.90 -12.97 10.18
C LEU A 4 -5.95 -13.76 9.26
N LEU A 5 -5.41 -14.88 9.74
CA LEU A 5 -4.53 -15.71 8.91
C LEU A 5 -5.33 -16.47 7.85
N ALA A 6 -6.44 -17.07 8.23
CA ALA A 6 -7.34 -17.72 7.26
C ALA A 6 -7.90 -16.71 6.24
N LEU A 7 -8.19 -15.49 6.69
CA LEU A 7 -8.63 -14.42 5.79
C LEU A 7 -7.53 -13.96 4.83
N ALA A 8 -6.29 -13.87 5.31
CA ALA A 8 -5.12 -13.60 4.46
C ALA A 8 -4.97 -14.66 3.38
N ASP A 9 -5.12 -15.93 3.74
CA ASP A 9 -5.04 -17.05 2.79
C ASP A 9 -6.15 -16.98 1.73
N ALA A 10 -7.35 -16.57 2.11
CA ALA A 10 -8.46 -16.36 1.19
C ALA A 10 -8.27 -15.16 0.25
N LEU A 11 -7.47 -14.16 0.64
CA LEU A 11 -7.14 -13.01 -0.21
C LEU A 11 -6.13 -13.33 -1.30
N LEU A 12 -5.20 -14.25 -1.09
CA LEU A 12 -4.12 -14.51 -2.04
C LEU A 12 -4.60 -14.88 -3.45
N PRO A 13 -5.60 -15.78 -3.62
CA PRO A 13 -6.13 -16.05 -4.95
C PRO A 13 -6.85 -14.85 -5.58
N ILE A 14 -7.49 -14.00 -4.79
CA ILE A 14 -8.15 -12.76 -5.28
C ILE A 14 -7.10 -11.81 -5.84
N VAL A 15 -6.05 -11.56 -5.08
CA VAL A 15 -4.94 -10.68 -5.48
C VAL A 15 -4.19 -11.23 -6.69
N ALA A 16 -3.99 -12.55 -6.75
CA ALA A 16 -3.37 -13.19 -7.90
C ALA A 16 -4.24 -13.05 -9.17
N GLY A 17 -5.56 -13.20 -9.04
CA GLY A 17 -6.51 -12.99 -10.13
C GLY A 17 -6.53 -11.54 -10.61
N ALA A 18 -6.53 -10.56 -9.69
CA ALA A 18 -6.43 -9.14 -10.00
C ALA A 18 -5.11 -8.81 -10.73
N GLY A 19 -3.99 -9.32 -10.22
CA GLY A 19 -2.69 -9.19 -10.87
C GLY A 19 -2.64 -9.80 -12.28
N ALA A 20 -3.28 -10.95 -12.49
CA ALA A 20 -3.38 -11.56 -13.82
C ALA A 20 -4.17 -10.69 -14.79
N ALA A 21 -5.31 -10.14 -14.37
CA ALA A 21 -6.12 -9.22 -15.19
C ALA A 21 -5.32 -7.96 -15.56
N ILE A 22 -4.56 -7.38 -14.63
CA ILE A 22 -3.66 -6.27 -14.92
C ILE A 22 -2.63 -6.65 -15.97
N MET A 23 -1.99 -7.82 -15.82
CA MET A 23 -0.91 -8.26 -16.71
C MET A 23 -1.40 -8.61 -18.12
N GLU A 24 -2.65 -9.02 -18.31
CA GLU A 24 -3.27 -9.18 -19.63
C GLU A 24 -3.31 -7.84 -20.37
N VAL A 25 -3.78 -6.77 -19.71
CA VAL A 25 -3.80 -5.43 -20.29
C VAL A 25 -2.38 -4.90 -20.50
N TYR A 26 -1.48 -5.14 -19.53
CA TYR A 26 -0.08 -4.70 -19.58
C TYR A 26 0.67 -5.33 -20.76
N GLY A 27 0.36 -6.57 -21.13
CA GLY A 27 0.95 -7.28 -22.26
C GLY A 27 0.46 -6.83 -23.64
N ALA A 28 -0.66 -6.14 -23.70
CA ALA A 28 -1.31 -5.68 -24.93
C ALA A 28 -1.05 -4.19 -25.21
N ALA A 29 -1.55 -3.70 -26.35
CA ALA A 29 -1.73 -2.26 -26.57
C ALA A 29 -2.99 -1.82 -25.84
N PHE A 30 -2.90 -0.77 -25.02
CA PHE A 30 -4.03 -0.25 -24.26
C PHE A 30 -4.19 1.27 -24.46
N SER A 31 -5.42 1.74 -24.28
CA SER A 31 -5.73 3.17 -24.23
C SER A 31 -5.69 3.67 -22.80
N VAL A 32 -5.32 4.94 -22.64
CA VAL A 32 -5.34 5.64 -21.35
C VAL A 32 -6.48 6.66 -21.40
N GLN A 33 -7.35 6.61 -20.42
CA GLN A 33 -8.32 7.66 -20.14
C GLN A 33 -7.79 8.53 -18.99
N HIS A 34 -8.39 9.67 -18.77
CA HIS A 34 -8.06 10.54 -17.63
C HIS A 34 -9.30 10.71 -16.76
N LYS A 35 -9.12 10.62 -15.45
CA LYS A 35 -10.15 10.94 -14.45
C LYS A 35 -10.31 12.47 -14.35
N ASP A 36 -11.29 12.92 -13.59
CA ASP A 36 -11.57 14.36 -13.39
C ASP A 36 -10.39 15.13 -12.78
N ASP A 37 -9.54 14.44 -12.03
CA ASP A 37 -8.30 14.96 -11.42
C ASP A 37 -7.07 14.86 -12.35
N ASN A 38 -7.27 14.52 -13.63
CA ASN A 38 -6.22 14.24 -14.63
C ASN A 38 -5.30 13.04 -14.32
N SER A 39 -5.62 12.19 -13.35
CA SER A 39 -4.92 10.91 -13.17
C SER A 39 -5.28 9.93 -14.31
N PRO A 40 -4.33 9.08 -14.75
CA PRO A 40 -4.62 8.09 -15.76
C PRO A 40 -5.53 6.98 -15.20
N LEU A 41 -6.46 6.52 -16.03
CA LEU A 41 -7.31 5.36 -15.81
C LEU A 41 -7.15 4.42 -17.00
N THR A 42 -6.95 3.16 -16.75
CA THR A 42 -6.85 2.15 -17.80
C THR A 42 -7.86 1.03 -17.59
N LEU A 43 -8.06 0.19 -18.61
CA LEU A 43 -8.86 -1.02 -18.47
C LEU A 43 -8.30 -1.95 -17.36
N ALA A 44 -6.99 -1.88 -17.08
CA ALA A 44 -6.37 -2.68 -16.04
C ALA A 44 -6.90 -2.34 -14.64
N ASP A 45 -7.13 -1.05 -14.34
CA ASP A 45 -7.70 -0.59 -13.08
C ASP A 45 -9.11 -1.20 -12.88
N LEU A 46 -9.94 -1.13 -13.93
CA LEU A 46 -11.34 -1.60 -13.89
C LEU A 46 -11.46 -3.13 -13.78
N GLU A 47 -10.65 -3.87 -14.54
CA GLU A 47 -10.67 -5.35 -14.48
C GLU A 47 -10.12 -5.87 -13.16
N SER A 48 -9.06 -5.25 -12.65
CA SER A 48 -8.54 -5.53 -11.31
C SER A 48 -9.61 -5.26 -10.24
N GLN A 49 -10.26 -4.08 -10.28
CA GLN A 49 -11.37 -3.71 -9.41
C GLN A 49 -12.46 -4.78 -9.41
N ARG A 50 -12.92 -5.21 -10.59
CA ARG A 50 -13.97 -6.20 -10.72
C ARG A 50 -13.63 -7.51 -9.99
N VAL A 51 -12.43 -8.04 -10.25
CA VAL A 51 -11.96 -9.28 -9.61
C VAL A 51 -11.90 -9.14 -8.09
N ILE A 52 -11.37 -8.02 -7.59
CA ILE A 52 -11.23 -7.78 -6.15
C ILE A 52 -12.59 -7.67 -5.48
N ILE A 53 -13.50 -6.84 -6.02
CA ILE A 53 -14.82 -6.61 -5.41
C ILE A 53 -15.64 -7.91 -5.38
N GLU A 54 -15.66 -8.68 -6.48
CA GLU A 54 -16.33 -9.98 -6.53
C GLU A 54 -15.74 -10.97 -5.51
N GLY A 55 -14.40 -10.99 -5.39
CA GLY A 55 -13.72 -11.85 -4.45
C GLY A 55 -14.02 -11.49 -2.99
N LEU A 56 -13.91 -10.20 -2.62
CA LEU A 56 -14.18 -9.72 -1.27
C LEU A 56 -15.63 -9.95 -0.85
N LYS A 57 -16.61 -9.68 -1.74
CA LYS A 57 -18.02 -9.97 -1.49
C LYS A 57 -18.32 -11.46 -1.28
N ARG A 58 -17.49 -12.35 -1.81
CA ARG A 58 -17.65 -13.81 -1.63
C ARG A 58 -17.13 -14.25 -0.27
N ILE A 59 -16.01 -13.68 0.20
CA ILE A 59 -15.39 -14.12 1.46
C ILE A 59 -15.94 -13.36 2.69
N THR A 60 -16.40 -12.12 2.51
CA THR A 60 -16.90 -11.26 3.58
C THR A 60 -18.00 -10.32 3.06
N PRO A 61 -19.20 -10.85 2.71
CA PRO A 61 -20.25 -10.07 2.05
C PRO A 61 -20.78 -8.89 2.89
N GLU A 62 -20.61 -8.96 4.21
CA GLU A 62 -21.07 -7.95 5.16
C GLU A 62 -20.06 -6.81 5.38
N VAL A 63 -18.81 -6.96 4.95
CA VAL A 63 -17.77 -5.93 5.16
C VAL A 63 -17.80 -4.91 4.04
N PRO A 64 -18.05 -3.62 4.33
CA PRO A 64 -18.05 -2.58 3.32
C PRO A 64 -16.66 -2.39 2.69
N ILE A 65 -16.65 -1.89 1.46
CA ILE A 65 -15.43 -1.69 0.68
C ILE A 65 -15.31 -0.21 0.32
N LEU A 66 -14.16 0.38 0.66
CA LEU A 66 -13.69 1.68 0.19
C LEU A 66 -12.62 1.42 -0.86
N SER A 67 -12.89 1.77 -2.11
CA SER A 67 -11.97 1.54 -3.23
C SER A 67 -11.81 2.78 -4.09
N GLU A 68 -10.60 2.98 -4.64
CA GLU A 68 -10.27 4.10 -5.52
C GLU A 68 -11.22 4.20 -6.72
N GLU A 69 -11.51 3.07 -7.37
CA GLU A 69 -12.30 3.03 -8.61
C GLU A 69 -13.81 2.88 -8.35
N SER A 70 -14.27 3.12 -7.12
CA SER A 70 -15.68 3.14 -6.75
C SER A 70 -16.09 4.53 -6.28
N ALA A 71 -17.38 4.87 -6.48
CA ALA A 71 -17.93 6.06 -5.83
C ALA A 71 -17.76 5.96 -4.32
N THR A 72 -17.09 6.94 -3.72
CA THR A 72 -16.89 6.98 -2.27
C THR A 72 -18.24 7.15 -1.56
N ALA A 73 -18.56 6.23 -0.66
CA ALA A 73 -19.78 6.34 0.16
C ALA A 73 -19.72 7.63 1.01
N PRO A 74 -20.85 8.32 1.22
CA PRO A 74 -20.90 9.53 2.02
C PRO A 74 -20.36 9.32 3.43
N TRP A 75 -19.73 10.35 3.99
CA TRP A 75 -19.14 10.29 5.34
C TRP A 75 -20.14 9.86 6.41
N VAL A 76 -21.36 10.37 6.35
CA VAL A 76 -22.44 9.99 7.29
C VAL A 76 -22.64 8.46 7.35
N GLN A 77 -22.38 7.76 6.28
CA GLN A 77 -22.42 6.30 6.23
C GLN A 77 -21.07 5.71 6.67
N ARG A 78 -19.94 6.16 6.10
CA ARG A 78 -18.61 5.60 6.36
C ARG A 78 -18.16 5.72 7.81
N GLN A 79 -18.53 6.78 8.53
CA GLN A 79 -18.20 6.98 9.94
C GLN A 79 -18.75 5.89 10.87
N THR A 80 -19.76 5.12 10.41
CA THR A 80 -20.33 4.01 11.18
C THR A 80 -19.60 2.69 10.96
N TRP A 81 -18.69 2.62 10.00
CA TRP A 81 -18.00 1.40 9.64
C TRP A 81 -16.84 1.13 10.62
N ARG A 82 -17.02 0.15 11.47
CA ARG A 82 -15.98 -0.32 12.40
C ARG A 82 -14.99 -1.24 11.74
N GLU A 83 -15.40 -1.91 10.67
CA GLU A 83 -14.60 -2.81 9.84
C GLU A 83 -14.86 -2.48 8.38
N LEU A 84 -13.80 -2.37 7.57
CA LEU A 84 -13.92 -2.12 6.14
C LEU A 84 -12.70 -2.64 5.38
N TRP A 85 -12.91 -2.98 4.11
CA TRP A 85 -11.83 -3.15 3.16
C TRP A 85 -11.44 -1.80 2.56
N VAL A 86 -10.14 -1.56 2.48
CA VAL A 86 -9.55 -0.41 1.78
C VAL A 86 -8.74 -0.97 0.62
N VAL A 87 -9.09 -0.55 -0.61
CA VAL A 87 -8.62 -1.19 -1.84
C VAL A 87 -8.09 -0.15 -2.82
N ASP A 88 -6.90 -0.41 -3.35
CA ASP A 88 -6.39 0.20 -4.56
C ASP A 88 -6.18 -0.90 -5.60
N PRO A 89 -6.99 -0.94 -6.66
CA PRO A 89 -6.91 -1.98 -7.68
C PRO A 89 -5.62 -1.94 -8.49
N LEU A 90 -5.05 -0.74 -8.69
CA LEU A 90 -3.80 -0.52 -9.40
C LEU A 90 -3.12 0.79 -8.95
N ASP A 91 -2.37 0.72 -7.84
CA ASP A 91 -1.52 1.84 -7.41
C ASP A 91 -0.32 1.99 -8.35
N GLY A 92 -0.09 3.20 -8.78
CA GLY A 92 0.99 3.51 -9.71
C GLY A 92 0.56 3.39 -11.18
N THR A 93 -0.63 3.85 -11.55
CA THR A 93 -1.10 3.86 -12.95
C THR A 93 -0.16 4.63 -13.89
N ARG A 94 0.55 5.66 -13.37
CA ARG A 94 1.61 6.36 -14.13
C ARG A 94 2.80 5.44 -14.44
N GLU A 95 3.20 4.62 -13.50
CA GLU A 95 4.26 3.63 -13.63
C GLU A 95 3.84 2.48 -14.56
N PHE A 96 2.57 2.08 -14.50
CA PHE A 96 1.97 1.14 -15.43
C PHE A 96 2.02 1.67 -16.88
N VAL A 97 1.59 2.91 -17.10
CA VAL A 97 1.63 3.56 -18.43
C VAL A 97 3.06 3.69 -18.95
N LYS A 98 4.03 4.01 -18.07
CA LYS A 98 5.47 4.07 -18.43
C LYS A 98 6.12 2.71 -18.61
N ARG A 99 5.42 1.63 -18.34
CA ARG A 99 5.90 0.24 -18.46
C ARG A 99 7.18 -0.06 -17.65
N ASN A 100 7.32 0.53 -16.45
CA ASN A 100 8.49 0.30 -15.60
C ASN A 100 8.30 -0.84 -14.57
N GLY A 101 7.09 -1.41 -14.47
CA GLY A 101 6.78 -2.54 -13.59
C GLY A 101 6.66 -2.20 -12.10
N GLU A 102 6.65 -0.92 -11.72
CA GLU A 102 6.55 -0.46 -10.33
C GLU A 102 5.11 -0.07 -9.95
N PHE A 103 4.16 -0.96 -10.20
CA PHE A 103 2.76 -0.80 -9.83
C PHE A 103 2.29 -1.96 -8.98
N THR A 104 1.28 -1.73 -8.14
CA THR A 104 0.82 -2.72 -7.16
C THR A 104 -0.70 -2.81 -7.08
N VAL A 105 -1.18 -3.96 -6.58
CA VAL A 105 -2.55 -4.15 -6.07
C VAL A 105 -2.48 -4.06 -4.56
N ASN A 106 -3.31 -3.23 -3.95
CA ASN A 106 -3.32 -3.02 -2.50
C ASN A 106 -4.68 -3.38 -1.92
N ILE A 107 -4.72 -4.30 -0.94
CA ILE A 107 -5.95 -4.65 -0.22
C ILE A 107 -5.64 -4.68 1.28
N ALA A 108 -6.37 -3.92 2.08
CA ALA A 108 -6.24 -3.89 3.53
C ALA A 108 -7.58 -4.12 4.23
N LEU A 109 -7.57 -4.90 5.31
CA LEU A 109 -8.66 -4.91 6.28
C LEU A 109 -8.34 -3.92 7.40
N VAL A 110 -9.19 -2.93 7.54
CA VAL A 110 -9.13 -1.92 8.60
C VAL A 110 -10.22 -2.22 9.62
N VAL A 111 -9.86 -2.28 10.90
CA VAL A 111 -10.79 -2.46 12.02
C VAL A 111 -10.51 -1.40 13.06
N GLU A 112 -11.55 -0.70 13.52
CA GLU A 112 -11.44 0.41 14.49
C GLU A 112 -10.35 1.41 14.07
N HIS A 113 -10.35 1.76 12.77
CA HIS A 113 -9.43 2.70 12.14
C HIS A 113 -7.98 2.22 11.98
N GLU A 114 -7.68 0.96 12.28
CA GLU A 114 -6.33 0.41 12.24
C GLU A 114 -6.21 -0.71 11.21
N PRO A 115 -5.19 -0.73 10.35
CA PRO A 115 -4.98 -1.82 9.42
C PRO A 115 -4.49 -3.06 10.17
N LEU A 116 -5.25 -4.15 10.10
CA LEU A 116 -4.92 -5.42 10.76
C LEU A 116 -4.33 -6.45 9.82
N LEU A 117 -4.72 -6.38 8.57
CA LEU A 117 -4.28 -7.26 7.49
C LEU A 117 -4.04 -6.43 6.25
N GLY A 118 -2.96 -6.67 5.55
CA GLY A 118 -2.66 -6.04 4.27
C GLY A 118 -2.00 -7.00 3.30
N VAL A 119 -2.39 -6.92 2.05
CA VAL A 119 -1.73 -7.60 0.94
C VAL A 119 -1.36 -6.57 -0.12
N VAL A 120 -0.10 -6.59 -0.52
CA VAL A 120 0.46 -5.76 -1.59
C VAL A 120 1.05 -6.70 -2.62
N ALA A 121 0.51 -6.73 -3.83
CA ALA A 121 1.08 -7.52 -4.92
C ALA A 121 1.70 -6.63 -5.98
N ALA A 122 2.89 -6.97 -6.44
CA ALA A 122 3.59 -6.38 -7.58
C ALA A 122 3.59 -7.37 -8.75
N PRO A 123 2.53 -7.41 -9.57
CA PRO A 123 2.32 -8.49 -10.53
C PRO A 123 3.40 -8.56 -11.60
N ALA A 124 3.94 -7.42 -12.04
CA ALA A 124 5.04 -7.38 -13.00
C ALA A 124 6.36 -7.95 -12.45
N GLN A 125 6.51 -7.97 -11.12
CA GLN A 125 7.70 -8.51 -10.45
C GLN A 125 7.49 -9.93 -9.90
N GLY A 126 6.26 -10.45 -9.96
CA GLY A 126 5.90 -11.76 -9.43
C GLY A 126 6.02 -11.85 -7.90
N LEU A 127 5.88 -10.74 -7.20
CA LEU A 127 6.00 -10.62 -5.75
C LEU A 127 4.65 -10.31 -5.11
N THR A 128 4.39 -10.91 -3.95
CA THR A 128 3.24 -10.57 -3.11
C THR A 128 3.70 -10.47 -1.67
N TYR A 129 3.33 -9.39 -1.00
CA TYR A 129 3.59 -9.14 0.40
C TYR A 129 2.30 -9.26 1.19
N CYS A 130 2.37 -9.94 2.32
CA CYS A 130 1.23 -10.11 3.21
C CYS A 130 1.67 -9.78 4.65
N GLY A 131 0.95 -8.89 5.31
CA GLY A 131 1.15 -8.54 6.71
C GLY A 131 -0.10 -8.82 7.52
N VAL A 132 0.04 -9.55 8.61
CA VAL A 132 -1.05 -9.93 9.52
C VAL A 132 -0.68 -9.56 10.94
N ARG A 133 -1.45 -8.69 11.56
CA ARG A 133 -1.22 -8.25 12.95
C ARG A 133 -1.18 -9.45 13.91
N GLY A 134 -0.15 -9.51 14.75
CA GLY A 134 0.05 -10.58 15.71
C GLY A 134 0.61 -11.89 15.14
N VAL A 135 0.71 -12.00 13.80
CA VAL A 135 1.29 -13.17 13.10
C VAL A 135 2.65 -12.83 12.51
N GLY A 136 2.74 -11.74 11.74
CA GLY A 136 3.97 -11.28 11.09
C GLY A 136 3.76 -10.92 9.62
N ALA A 137 4.86 -10.58 8.94
CA ALA A 137 4.88 -10.25 7.53
C ALA A 137 5.61 -11.31 6.70
N PHE A 138 5.16 -11.49 5.47
CA PHE A 138 5.67 -12.50 4.56
C PHE A 138 5.81 -11.94 3.14
N ASN A 139 6.88 -12.31 2.47
CA ASN A 139 7.00 -12.24 1.02
C ASN A 139 6.60 -13.60 0.46
N ILE A 140 5.69 -13.60 -0.51
CA ILE A 140 5.15 -14.80 -1.16
C ILE A 140 5.65 -14.78 -2.60
N LEU A 141 6.49 -15.75 -2.93
CA LEU A 141 7.07 -15.89 -4.24
C LEU A 141 6.11 -16.59 -5.21
N LYS A 142 6.37 -16.44 -6.52
CA LYS A 142 5.69 -17.22 -7.55
C LYS A 142 5.86 -18.72 -7.23
N GLY A 143 4.73 -19.42 -7.01
CA GLY A 143 4.75 -20.82 -6.56
C GLY A 143 4.29 -21.01 -5.11
N GLY A 144 4.00 -19.92 -4.37
CA GLY A 144 3.38 -19.96 -3.05
C GLY A 144 4.34 -20.11 -1.88
N GLU A 145 5.64 -20.17 -2.11
CA GLU A 145 6.63 -20.19 -1.03
C GLU A 145 6.53 -18.90 -0.21
N ARG A 146 6.34 -19.02 1.11
CA ARG A 146 6.25 -17.91 2.04
C ARG A 146 7.57 -17.72 2.78
N ARG A 147 8.17 -16.56 2.62
CA ARG A 147 9.36 -16.17 3.37
C ARG A 147 8.98 -15.10 4.38
N ARG A 148 9.21 -15.38 5.66
CA ARG A 148 9.01 -14.37 6.70
C ARG A 148 9.97 -13.21 6.46
N ILE A 149 9.43 -11.99 6.57
CA ILE A 149 10.21 -10.76 6.44
C ILE A 149 10.07 -9.93 7.72
N HIS A 150 11.08 -9.12 7.99
CA HIS A 150 11.11 -8.20 9.14
C HIS A 150 12.00 -7.01 8.82
N THR A 151 11.71 -5.90 9.46
CA THR A 151 12.58 -4.74 9.41
C THR A 151 13.94 -5.05 10.03
N VAL A 152 14.95 -4.26 9.67
CA VAL A 152 16.31 -4.41 10.22
C VAL A 152 16.67 -3.19 11.06
N ALA A 153 17.63 -3.38 11.97
CA ALA A 153 18.23 -2.29 12.71
C ALA A 153 18.85 -1.26 11.72
N PRO A 154 18.76 0.04 12.02
CA PRO A 154 19.26 1.06 11.13
C PRO A 154 20.77 0.93 10.88
N GLN A 155 21.15 1.12 9.62
CA GLN A 155 22.54 1.17 9.18
C GLN A 155 22.90 2.59 8.72
N ARG A 156 24.18 2.91 8.71
CA ARG A 156 24.67 4.19 8.17
C ARG A 156 25.58 3.93 6.96
N PRO A 157 25.43 4.65 5.85
CA PRO A 157 24.43 5.68 5.59
C PRO A 157 23.00 5.08 5.52
N LEU A 158 21.97 5.85 5.96
CA LEU A 158 20.57 5.38 5.91
C LEU A 158 20.14 5.14 4.48
N ARG A 159 19.41 4.03 4.25
CA ARG A 159 18.77 3.72 2.97
C ARG A 159 17.34 4.25 3.00
N ILE A 160 17.08 5.26 2.18
CA ILE A 160 15.80 5.97 2.11
C ILE A 160 15.12 5.63 0.80
N VAL A 161 13.83 5.39 0.84
CA VAL A 161 13.01 5.28 -0.37
C VAL A 161 12.12 6.50 -0.50
N GLY A 162 11.98 7.00 -1.72
CA GLY A 162 11.14 8.14 -2.04
C GLY A 162 10.31 7.92 -3.29
N SER A 163 9.30 8.76 -3.48
CA SER A 163 8.48 8.72 -4.68
C SER A 163 9.27 9.11 -5.91
N ARG A 164 9.13 8.35 -7.00
CA ARG A 164 9.74 8.67 -8.29
C ARG A 164 9.13 9.93 -8.91
N SER A 165 7.82 10.10 -8.74
CA SER A 165 7.05 11.12 -9.46
C SER A 165 6.68 12.35 -8.61
N HIS A 166 7.01 12.37 -7.31
CA HIS A 166 6.56 13.40 -6.37
C HIS A 166 7.70 13.84 -5.43
N ALA A 167 8.75 14.43 -5.98
CA ALA A 167 9.77 15.11 -5.18
C ALA A 167 9.22 16.49 -4.76
N SER A 168 9.35 16.86 -3.47
CA SER A 168 9.01 18.17 -2.96
C SER A 168 10.20 18.82 -2.25
N GLY A 169 10.18 20.16 -2.14
CA GLY A 169 11.19 20.89 -1.35
C GLY A 169 11.15 20.50 0.14
N GLU A 170 9.99 20.15 0.65
CA GLU A 170 9.82 19.67 2.03
C GLU A 170 10.51 18.33 2.27
N THR A 171 10.46 17.42 1.27
CA THR A 171 11.22 16.16 1.32
C THR A 171 12.72 16.47 1.41
N ALA A 172 13.24 17.38 0.59
CA ALA A 172 14.66 17.74 0.61
C ALA A 172 15.07 18.32 1.97
N ALA A 173 14.31 19.26 2.51
CA ALA A 173 14.57 19.86 3.83
C ALA A 173 14.51 18.82 4.98
N TYR A 174 13.60 17.86 4.89
CA TYR A 174 13.55 16.76 5.86
C TYR A 174 14.80 15.88 5.78
N LEU A 175 15.24 15.54 4.57
CA LEU A 175 16.40 14.68 4.34
C LEU A 175 17.72 15.32 4.79
N GLU A 176 17.89 16.64 4.64
CA GLU A 176 19.06 17.38 5.13
C GLU A 176 19.28 17.18 6.63
N ARG A 177 18.20 17.08 7.42
CA ARG A 177 18.26 16.86 8.88
C ARG A 177 18.72 15.46 9.27
N LEU A 178 18.66 14.49 8.37
CA LEU A 178 19.01 13.08 8.64
C LEU A 178 20.52 12.79 8.55
N GLY A 179 21.29 13.69 7.93
CA GLY A 179 22.69 13.47 7.63
C GLY A 179 22.93 12.49 6.46
N PRO A 180 24.07 11.79 6.41
CA PRO A 180 24.43 10.95 5.28
C PRO A 180 23.42 9.84 5.01
N HIS A 181 22.89 9.76 3.78
CA HIS A 181 21.93 8.78 3.34
C HIS A 181 22.11 8.41 1.86
N VAL A 182 21.54 7.28 1.48
CA VAL A 182 21.41 6.84 0.10
C VAL A 182 19.94 6.78 -0.23
N MET A 183 19.52 7.37 -1.35
CA MET A 183 18.12 7.43 -1.76
C MET A 183 17.84 6.56 -2.98
N ALA A 184 16.82 5.72 -2.91
CA ALA A 184 16.25 5.02 -4.05
C ALA A 184 14.84 5.58 -4.35
N GLN A 185 14.57 5.81 -5.64
CA GLN A 185 13.24 6.22 -6.10
C GLN A 185 12.46 4.99 -6.56
N VAL A 186 11.30 4.75 -5.95
CA VAL A 186 10.46 3.58 -6.20
C VAL A 186 9.00 4.02 -6.33
N GLY A 187 8.28 3.41 -7.29
CA GLY A 187 6.86 3.64 -7.51
C GLY A 187 5.98 2.97 -6.46
N SER A 188 4.72 3.37 -6.41
CA SER A 188 3.62 2.76 -5.66
C SER A 188 3.91 2.43 -4.18
N SER A 189 3.09 1.57 -3.58
CA SER A 189 3.21 1.08 -2.20
C SER A 189 4.39 0.10 -1.98
N LEU A 190 5.15 -0.24 -3.03
CA LEU A 190 6.41 -1.01 -2.92
C LEU A 190 7.40 -0.43 -1.91
N LYS A 191 7.33 0.89 -1.68
CA LYS A 191 8.18 1.57 -0.68
C LYS A 191 8.01 0.99 0.72
N PHE A 192 6.78 0.71 1.15
CA PHE A 192 6.51 0.05 2.44
C PHE A 192 7.07 -1.37 2.48
N CYS A 193 6.94 -2.09 1.36
CA CYS A 193 7.44 -3.47 1.24
C CYS A 193 8.96 -3.53 1.35
N LEU A 194 9.68 -2.57 0.78
CA LEU A 194 11.14 -2.49 0.90
C LEU A 194 11.60 -2.23 2.34
N LEU A 195 10.87 -1.41 3.09
CA LEU A 195 11.13 -1.25 4.53
C LEU A 195 10.85 -2.55 5.28
N ALA A 196 9.73 -3.21 4.99
CA ALA A 196 9.33 -4.46 5.62
C ALA A 196 10.34 -5.60 5.37
N GLU A 197 11.02 -5.62 4.22
CA GLU A 197 12.10 -6.57 3.89
C GLU A 197 13.47 -6.15 4.47
N GLY A 198 13.58 -5.02 5.16
CA GLY A 198 14.86 -4.50 5.64
C GLY A 198 15.80 -4.00 4.53
N LYS A 199 15.26 -3.69 3.35
CA LYS A 199 16.03 -3.13 2.21
C LYS A 199 16.15 -1.61 2.27
N ALA A 200 15.31 -0.95 3.08
CA ALA A 200 15.37 0.47 3.39
C ALA A 200 14.95 0.71 4.85
N GLU A 201 15.32 1.85 5.40
CA GLU A 201 15.01 2.22 6.77
C GLU A 201 13.95 3.30 6.90
N LEU A 202 13.77 4.14 5.86
CA LEU A 202 12.93 5.32 5.97
C LEU A 202 12.23 5.64 4.65
N TYR A 203 10.96 6.03 4.77
CA TYR A 203 10.13 6.58 3.69
C TYR A 203 9.36 7.80 4.20
N PRO A 204 9.90 9.02 4.04
CA PRO A 204 9.15 10.23 4.29
C PRO A 204 8.27 10.56 3.09
N ARG A 205 7.02 10.96 3.35
CA ARG A 205 6.07 11.36 2.33
C ARG A 205 5.47 12.72 2.67
N PHE A 206 5.79 13.70 1.83
CA PHE A 206 5.18 15.01 1.81
C PHE A 206 4.31 15.12 0.55
N GLY A 207 3.08 15.56 0.74
CA GLY A 207 2.08 15.68 -0.31
C GLY A 207 1.05 14.56 -0.31
N ALA A 208 -0.05 14.84 -0.98
CA ALA A 208 -1.26 14.03 -0.95
C ALA A 208 -1.03 12.56 -1.36
N THR A 209 -1.62 11.67 -0.59
CA THR A 209 -1.88 10.26 -0.91
C THR A 209 -3.27 9.93 -0.41
N SER A 210 -3.89 8.90 -0.97
CA SER A 210 -5.17 8.43 -0.49
C SER A 210 -5.01 7.32 0.55
N GLU A 211 -6.08 7.03 1.29
CA GLU A 211 -6.08 5.95 2.29
C GLU A 211 -5.73 4.59 1.66
N TRP A 212 -6.16 4.33 0.43
CA TRP A 212 -5.90 3.08 -0.29
C TRP A 212 -4.45 2.93 -0.77
N ASP A 213 -3.69 4.03 -0.96
CA ASP A 213 -2.26 3.98 -1.30
C ASP A 213 -1.40 3.48 -0.13
N THR A 214 -1.93 3.53 1.09
CA THR A 214 -1.09 3.37 2.30
C THR A 214 -1.54 2.24 3.23
N ALA A 215 -2.84 1.94 3.32
CA ALA A 215 -3.37 1.02 4.34
C ALA A 215 -2.76 -0.39 4.26
N ALA A 216 -2.66 -0.96 3.06
CA ALA A 216 -2.07 -2.29 2.86
C ALA A 216 -0.57 -2.30 3.16
N GLY A 217 0.15 -1.30 2.65
CA GLY A 217 1.58 -1.13 2.90
C GLY A 217 1.90 -0.94 4.38
N GLN A 218 1.10 -0.15 5.09
CA GLN A 218 1.24 0.02 6.55
C GLN A 218 1.02 -1.30 7.29
N ALA A 219 -0.02 -2.07 6.96
CA ALA A 219 -0.25 -3.37 7.60
C ALA A 219 0.95 -4.32 7.41
N VAL A 220 1.52 -4.36 6.20
CA VAL A 220 2.71 -5.16 5.90
C VAL A 220 3.92 -4.68 6.71
N LEU A 221 4.19 -3.38 6.71
CA LEU A 221 5.33 -2.82 7.42
C LEU A 221 5.24 -3.00 8.93
N GLU A 222 4.07 -2.73 9.52
CA GLU A 222 3.88 -2.89 10.97
C GLU A 222 3.92 -4.36 11.40
N ALA A 223 3.41 -5.28 10.59
CA ALA A 223 3.54 -6.71 10.84
C ALA A 223 5.01 -7.20 10.74
N ALA A 224 5.86 -6.47 10.01
CA ALA A 224 7.31 -6.71 9.93
C ALA A 224 8.10 -6.04 11.07
N GLY A 225 7.46 -5.26 11.95
CA GLY A 225 8.09 -4.57 13.08
C GLY A 225 8.44 -3.10 12.82
N GLY A 226 8.02 -2.51 11.70
CA GLY A 226 8.17 -1.09 11.41
C GLY A 226 6.97 -0.26 11.87
N HIS A 227 6.97 1.01 11.48
CA HIS A 227 5.98 1.99 11.92
C HIS A 227 5.58 2.93 10.78
N VAL A 228 4.34 3.45 10.85
CA VAL A 228 3.88 4.54 10.00
C VAL A 228 3.18 5.58 10.87
N THR A 229 3.71 6.81 10.88
CA THR A 229 3.16 7.90 11.69
C THR A 229 2.97 9.15 10.83
N ARG A 230 2.05 9.99 11.24
CA ARG A 230 1.97 11.37 10.78
C ARG A 230 3.22 12.12 11.29
N MET A 231 3.45 13.32 10.79
CA MET A 231 4.61 14.14 11.19
C MET A 231 4.55 14.60 12.66
N ASP A 232 3.37 14.53 13.29
CA ASP A 232 3.19 14.79 14.73
C ASP A 232 3.48 13.57 15.63
N GLY A 233 3.96 12.46 15.04
CA GLY A 233 4.29 11.23 15.76
C GLY A 233 3.11 10.29 16.02
N HIS A 234 1.87 10.73 15.77
CA HIS A 234 0.70 9.85 15.93
C HIS A 234 0.62 8.84 14.77
N ARG A 235 0.26 7.60 15.11
CA ARG A 235 0.06 6.53 14.12
C ARG A 235 -0.93 6.96 13.03
N LEU A 236 -0.64 6.65 11.78
CA LEU A 236 -1.58 6.87 10.67
C LEU A 236 -2.78 5.95 10.85
N ARG A 237 -3.99 6.50 10.69
CA ARG A 237 -5.28 5.83 10.88
C ARG A 237 -6.20 6.11 9.71
N TYR A 238 -7.15 5.21 9.48
CA TYR A 238 -7.99 5.15 8.29
C TYR A 238 -9.47 5.34 8.63
N ASN A 239 -10.23 5.88 7.68
CA ASN A 239 -11.66 6.15 7.83
C ASN A 239 -11.99 6.93 9.12
N CYS A 240 -11.16 7.93 9.47
CA CYS A 240 -11.32 8.76 10.66
C CYS A 240 -12.00 10.11 10.39
N ARG A 241 -12.25 10.45 9.13
CA ARG A 241 -12.75 11.76 8.67
C ARG A 241 -13.42 11.63 7.31
N ASP A 242 -14.08 12.69 6.85
CA ASP A 242 -14.75 12.71 5.56
C ASP A 242 -13.74 12.57 4.40
N SER A 243 -12.64 13.32 4.44
CA SER A 243 -11.59 13.21 3.44
C SER A 243 -10.89 11.85 3.52
N VAL A 244 -10.74 11.19 2.38
CA VAL A 244 -9.93 9.97 2.21
C VAL A 244 -8.45 10.29 1.90
N ILE A 245 -8.09 11.57 1.84
CA ILE A 245 -6.72 12.02 1.58
C ILE A 245 -5.91 12.03 2.87
N ASN A 246 -4.78 11.37 2.89
CA ASN A 246 -3.82 11.41 3.99
C ASN A 246 -3.11 12.77 4.05
N GLY A 247 -2.72 13.17 5.26
CA GLY A 247 -1.68 14.18 5.44
C GLY A 247 -0.29 13.59 5.24
N ASP A 248 0.72 14.42 5.44
CA ASP A 248 2.11 13.99 5.42
C ASP A 248 2.39 12.92 6.47
N PHE A 249 3.24 11.96 6.12
CA PHE A 249 3.59 10.87 7.00
C PHE A 249 5.05 10.43 6.83
N VAL A 250 5.50 9.66 7.78
CA VAL A 250 6.79 8.97 7.71
C VAL A 250 6.61 7.49 8.04
N ALA A 251 7.12 6.60 7.18
CA ALA A 251 7.24 5.18 7.43
C ALA A 251 8.71 4.85 7.76
N PHE A 252 8.95 4.04 8.77
CA PHE A 252 10.29 3.76 9.23
C PHE A 252 10.44 2.38 9.87
N SER A 253 11.66 1.83 9.80
CA SER A 253 12.00 0.53 10.37
C SER A 253 12.16 0.57 11.89
N HIS A 254 12.68 1.67 12.43
CA HIS A 254 12.96 1.85 13.86
C HIS A 254 12.93 3.34 14.23
N PRO A 255 12.44 3.75 15.42
CA PRO A 255 12.35 5.16 15.82
C PRO A 255 13.66 5.94 15.76
N SER A 256 14.80 5.29 15.96
CA SER A 256 16.12 5.96 15.93
C SER A 256 16.56 6.48 14.56
N VAL A 257 15.79 6.21 13.50
CA VAL A 257 16.09 6.79 12.15
C VAL A 257 15.47 8.17 11.96
N LEU A 258 14.54 8.56 12.82
CA LEU A 258 13.88 9.85 12.75
C LEU A 258 14.86 10.96 13.16
N PRO A 259 14.77 12.16 12.55
CA PRO A 259 15.55 13.30 12.99
C PRO A 259 15.13 13.73 14.40
N ALA A 260 16.10 14.23 15.15
CA ALA A 260 15.86 14.77 16.49
C ALA A 260 14.98 16.03 16.45
#